data_f96ebcc1d314e2215b32064a0a66d5b0
#
_entry.id   f96ebcc1d314e2215b32064a0a66d5b0
#
_cell.length_a   1.000
_cell.length_b   1.000
_cell.length_c   1.000
_cell.angle_alpha   90.00
_cell.angle_beta   90.00
_cell.angle_gamma   90.00
#
_symmetry.space_group_name_H-M   'P 1'
#
loop_
_entity.id
_entity.type
_entity.pdbx_description
1 polymer ?
#
loop_
_entity_poly.entity_id
_entity_poly.type
_entity_poly.pdbx_seq_one_letter_code
_entity_poly.pdbx_strand_id
1 'polypeptide(L)'
;MDRIKRSVEWLMNNPKMVGYAFLVLFFAVLSQQLYNRYVKSSSNASYYEGYSNAPGSGAAEPPTATIRMFQVGWCPHCKKAGPEFQKVEDKYNGKVVNGYKLQFVSVDGEDPANESLVNEYKVQGYPTIVLTKDGKNIEYDAKVDQPTLEKFINTMV
;
A
#
# COMPACT_ATOMS: atom_id res chain seq x y z
N MET A 1 37.58 -11.69 24.41
CA MET A 1 36.55 -11.40 25.43
C MET A 1 36.89 -10.19 26.32
N ASP A 2 38.16 -9.87 26.54
CA ASP A 2 38.62 -8.84 27.50
C ASP A 2 38.45 -7.38 27.03
N ARG A 3 38.35 -7.14 25.71
CA ARG A 3 38.12 -5.77 25.21
C ARG A 3 36.68 -5.28 25.49
N ILE A 4 35.70 -6.18 25.37
CA ILE A 4 34.29 -5.84 25.60
C ILE A 4 34.06 -5.56 27.10
N LYS A 5 34.65 -6.37 28.01
CA LYS A 5 34.55 -6.17 29.46
C LYS A 5 35.11 -4.81 29.89
N ARG A 6 36.29 -4.44 29.40
CA ARG A 6 36.92 -3.14 29.68
C ARG A 6 36.11 -1.94 29.19
N SER A 7 35.49 -2.07 28.04
CA SER A 7 34.61 -1.01 27.47
C SER A 7 33.34 -0.83 28.31
N VAL A 8 32.77 -1.95 28.79
CA VAL A 8 31.58 -1.92 29.65
C VAL A 8 31.89 -1.33 31.04
N GLU A 9 32.99 -1.71 31.65
CA GLU A 9 33.42 -1.18 32.96
C GLU A 9 33.73 0.33 32.86
N TRP A 10 34.39 0.79 31.80
CA TRP A 10 34.63 2.21 31.56
C TRP A 10 33.31 2.99 31.41
N LEU A 11 32.34 2.41 30.67
CA LEU A 11 31.02 3.00 30.48
C LEU A 11 30.24 3.13 31.80
N MET A 12 30.26 2.10 32.62
CA MET A 12 29.57 2.07 33.91
C MET A 12 30.18 3.06 34.92
N ASN A 13 31.47 3.37 34.81
CA ASN A 13 32.15 4.35 35.68
C ASN A 13 31.91 5.82 35.29
N ASN A 14 31.23 6.05 34.13
CA ASN A 14 30.90 7.38 33.64
C ASN A 14 29.38 7.56 33.53
N PRO A 15 28.66 7.98 34.58
CA PRO A 15 27.20 8.05 34.59
C PRO A 15 26.62 8.98 33.52
N LYS A 16 27.37 10.00 33.11
CA LYS A 16 26.99 10.88 32.00
C LYS A 16 26.98 10.15 30.64
N MET A 17 27.94 9.24 30.42
CA MET A 17 28.04 8.46 29.19
C MET A 17 26.96 7.38 29.12
N VAL A 18 26.56 6.81 30.23
CA VAL A 18 25.44 5.89 30.35
C VAL A 18 24.13 6.59 29.94
N GLY A 19 23.92 7.84 30.40
CA GLY A 19 22.78 8.66 29.99
C GLY A 19 22.74 8.92 28.49
N TYR A 20 23.87 9.25 27.88
CA TYR A 20 23.95 9.43 26.41
C TYR A 20 23.67 8.13 25.63
N ALA A 21 24.16 6.99 26.13
CA ALA A 21 23.90 5.70 25.51
C ALA A 21 22.40 5.35 25.50
N PHE A 22 21.71 5.58 26.64
CA PHE A 22 20.25 5.42 26.72
C PHE A 22 19.51 6.38 25.81
N LEU A 23 19.95 7.61 25.69
CA LEU A 23 19.34 8.63 24.83
C LEU A 23 19.47 8.25 23.36
N VAL A 24 20.64 7.76 22.93
CA VAL A 24 20.85 7.25 21.55
C VAL A 24 19.97 6.04 21.26
N LEU A 25 19.89 5.08 22.18
CA LEU A 25 19.02 3.91 22.04
C LEU A 25 17.54 4.32 21.97
N PHE A 26 17.11 5.27 22.79
CA PHE A 26 15.74 5.78 22.77
C PHE A 26 15.40 6.44 21.44
N PHE A 27 16.30 7.29 20.91
CA PHE A 27 16.09 7.88 19.57
C PHE A 27 16.15 6.86 18.44
N ALA A 28 16.98 5.82 18.55
CA ALA A 28 17.03 4.74 17.57
C ALA A 28 15.70 3.95 17.53
N VAL A 29 15.13 3.64 18.71
CA VAL A 29 13.84 2.95 18.81
C VAL A 29 12.70 3.84 18.31
N LEU A 30 12.70 5.13 18.69
CA LEU A 30 11.70 6.10 18.17
C LEU A 30 11.79 6.25 16.65
N SER A 31 13.01 6.38 16.12
CA SER A 31 13.24 6.47 14.68
C SER A 31 12.72 5.22 13.96
N GLN A 32 12.94 4.04 14.52
CA GLN A 32 12.47 2.78 13.96
C GLN A 32 10.94 2.65 14.04
N GLN A 33 10.32 3.12 15.12
CA GLN A 33 8.85 3.15 15.23
C GLN A 33 8.23 4.16 14.27
N LEU A 34 8.82 5.35 14.14
CA LEU A 34 8.39 6.35 13.17
C LEU A 34 8.57 5.86 11.74
N TYR A 35 9.71 5.25 11.44
CA TYR A 35 9.97 4.63 10.14
C TYR A 35 8.93 3.55 9.81
N ASN A 36 8.65 2.65 10.74
CA ASN A 36 7.66 1.60 10.55
C ASN A 36 6.23 2.14 10.43
N ARG A 37 5.91 3.25 11.11
CA ARG A 37 4.58 3.86 11.10
C ARG A 37 4.36 4.76 9.87
N TYR A 38 5.37 5.51 9.45
CA TYR A 38 5.24 6.49 8.35
C TYR A 38 5.77 5.97 7.01
N VAL A 39 6.82 5.18 6.99
CA VAL A 39 7.45 4.72 5.74
C VAL A 39 6.91 3.36 5.32
N LYS A 40 6.75 2.41 6.25
CA LYS A 40 6.24 1.08 5.93
C LYS A 40 4.73 1.09 5.67
N SER A 41 3.98 2.03 6.28
CA SER A 41 2.56 2.26 5.96
C SER A 41 2.38 3.02 4.64
N SER A 42 3.40 3.79 4.20
CA SER A 42 3.39 4.54 2.95
C SER A 42 3.92 3.75 1.74
N SER A 43 4.44 2.54 1.94
CA SER A 43 4.93 1.72 0.82
C SER A 43 3.83 1.09 -0.05
N ASN A 44 2.55 1.42 0.21
CA ASN A 44 1.45 1.15 -0.72
C ASN A 44 1.08 2.36 -1.60
N ALA A 45 1.71 3.51 -1.40
CA ALA A 45 1.65 4.62 -2.35
C ALA A 45 2.79 4.45 -3.35
N SER A 46 2.59 3.61 -4.34
CA SER A 46 3.41 3.61 -5.55
C SER A 46 3.12 4.91 -6.30
N TYR A 47 3.90 5.94 -5.97
CA TYR A 47 3.98 7.15 -6.75
C TYR A 47 4.52 6.78 -8.14
N TYR A 48 3.67 6.84 -9.11
CA TYR A 48 4.01 6.63 -10.50
C TYR A 48 4.65 7.91 -11.04
N GLU A 49 5.98 8.04 -10.92
CA GLU A 49 6.71 8.99 -11.75
C GLU A 49 7.11 8.34 -13.07
N GLY A 50 6.61 8.96 -14.13
CA GLY A 50 7.35 9.33 -15.31
C GLY A 50 7.89 8.21 -16.20
N TYR A 51 7.31 8.12 -17.36
CA TYR A 51 7.90 7.65 -18.60
C TYR A 51 9.41 7.91 -18.68
N SER A 52 10.19 6.84 -18.68
CA SER A 52 11.55 6.85 -19.21
C SER A 52 11.59 5.92 -20.40
N ASN A 53 11.49 6.49 -21.60
CA ASN A 53 11.93 5.86 -22.82
C ASN A 53 13.44 5.60 -22.76
N ALA A 54 13.86 4.35 -22.54
CA ALA A 54 15.20 3.91 -22.84
C ALA A 54 15.13 2.58 -23.60
N PRO A 55 15.72 2.46 -24.80
CA PRO A 55 15.75 1.22 -25.54
C PRO A 55 16.87 0.32 -25.00
N GLY A 56 16.53 -0.83 -24.41
CA GLY A 56 17.50 -1.79 -23.93
C GLY A 56 16.83 -3.11 -23.52
N SER A 57 16.80 -4.06 -24.41
CA SER A 57 16.62 -5.52 -24.29
C SER A 57 16.42 -6.09 -22.88
N GLY A 58 15.18 -6.27 -22.50
CA GLY A 58 14.70 -7.12 -21.42
C GLY A 58 13.21 -7.33 -21.67
N ALA A 59 12.67 -8.50 -21.44
CA ALA A 59 11.25 -8.76 -21.63
C ALA A 59 10.46 -7.65 -20.90
N ALA A 60 9.75 -6.81 -21.66
CA ALA A 60 9.00 -5.69 -21.12
C ALA A 60 8.00 -6.23 -20.08
N GLU A 61 8.06 -5.74 -18.85
CA GLU A 61 7.05 -6.11 -17.84
C GLU A 61 5.66 -5.74 -18.39
N PRO A 62 4.66 -6.61 -18.20
CA PRO A 62 3.33 -6.32 -18.67
C PRO A 62 2.80 -5.03 -18.02
N PRO A 63 2.05 -4.21 -18.76
CA PRO A 63 1.43 -3.01 -18.20
C PRO A 63 0.54 -3.37 -17.01
N THR A 64 0.39 -2.45 -16.08
CA THR A 64 -0.37 -2.68 -14.84
C THR A 64 -1.80 -2.15 -14.99
N ALA A 65 -2.77 -2.97 -14.58
CA ALA A 65 -4.14 -2.55 -14.35
C ALA A 65 -4.42 -2.57 -12.84
N THR A 66 -4.82 -1.44 -12.28
CA THR A 66 -5.04 -1.29 -10.84
C THR A 66 -6.52 -1.23 -10.51
N ILE A 67 -6.97 -2.11 -9.64
CA ILE A 67 -8.33 -2.14 -9.10
C ILE A 67 -8.31 -1.54 -7.69
N ARG A 68 -8.96 -0.38 -7.51
CA ARG A 68 -9.06 0.30 -6.23
C ARG A 68 -10.45 0.16 -5.65
N MET A 69 -10.53 -0.19 -4.37
CA MET A 69 -11.78 -0.13 -3.63
C MET A 69 -11.67 0.97 -2.56
N PHE A 70 -12.48 2.01 -2.71
CA PHE A 70 -12.66 3.06 -1.72
C PHE A 70 -13.70 2.62 -0.71
N GLN A 71 -13.36 2.64 0.57
CA GLN A 71 -14.22 2.18 1.65
C GLN A 71 -14.03 3.02 2.91
N VAL A 72 -14.96 2.89 3.85
CA VAL A 72 -14.90 3.54 5.18
C VAL A 72 -15.38 2.57 6.26
N GLY A 73 -14.86 2.73 7.47
CA GLY A 73 -15.08 1.77 8.56
C GLY A 73 -16.53 1.68 9.06
N TRP A 74 -17.30 2.77 9.01
CA TRP A 74 -18.69 2.82 9.48
C TRP A 74 -19.71 2.31 8.46
N CYS A 75 -19.33 2.12 7.19
CA CYS A 75 -20.27 1.76 6.12
C CYS A 75 -20.66 0.26 6.16
N PRO A 76 -21.95 -0.08 6.34
CA PRO A 76 -22.41 -1.46 6.34
C PRO A 76 -22.21 -2.18 4.99
N HIS A 77 -22.29 -1.44 3.89
CA HIS A 77 -22.08 -1.98 2.56
C HIS A 77 -20.59 -2.32 2.33
N CYS A 78 -19.67 -1.50 2.84
CA CYS A 78 -18.24 -1.77 2.79
C CYS A 78 -17.87 -3.03 3.57
N LYS A 79 -18.49 -3.24 4.75
CA LYS A 79 -18.28 -4.46 5.55
C LYS A 79 -18.70 -5.74 4.84
N LYS A 80 -19.67 -5.66 3.93
CA LYS A 80 -20.10 -6.78 3.07
C LYS A 80 -19.22 -6.93 1.84
N ALA A 81 -18.82 -5.82 1.24
CA ALA A 81 -18.02 -5.78 0.02
C ALA A 81 -16.55 -6.18 0.25
N GLY A 82 -15.98 -5.76 1.40
CA GLY A 82 -14.56 -5.99 1.72
C GLY A 82 -14.13 -7.45 1.62
N PRO A 83 -14.81 -8.41 2.27
CA PRO A 83 -14.46 -9.83 2.15
C PRO A 83 -14.56 -10.38 0.73
N GLU A 84 -15.52 -9.92 -0.07
CA GLU A 84 -15.68 -10.34 -1.47
C GLU A 84 -14.55 -9.77 -2.35
N PHE A 85 -14.19 -8.51 -2.14
CA PHE A 85 -13.05 -7.88 -2.81
C PHE A 85 -11.74 -8.61 -2.43
N GLN A 86 -11.54 -8.91 -1.16
CA GLN A 86 -10.35 -9.63 -0.68
C GLN A 86 -10.19 -11.00 -1.33
N LYS A 87 -11.26 -11.77 -1.50
CA LYS A 87 -11.21 -13.07 -2.20
C LYS A 87 -10.70 -12.93 -3.64
N VAL A 88 -11.11 -11.86 -4.33
CA VAL A 88 -10.68 -11.59 -5.69
C VAL A 88 -9.24 -11.10 -5.71
N GLU A 89 -8.87 -10.23 -4.77
CA GLU A 89 -7.48 -9.80 -4.57
C GLU A 89 -6.56 -11.00 -4.35
N ASP A 90 -6.87 -11.88 -3.40
CA ASP A 90 -6.07 -13.09 -3.10
C ASP A 90 -5.90 -13.98 -4.32
N LYS A 91 -6.91 -14.02 -5.19
CA LYS A 91 -6.90 -14.84 -6.39
C LYS A 91 -6.12 -14.22 -7.55
N TYR A 92 -6.16 -12.90 -7.72
CA TYR A 92 -5.70 -12.22 -8.94
C TYR A 92 -4.54 -11.25 -8.73
N ASN A 93 -4.27 -10.77 -7.52
CA ASN A 93 -3.22 -9.79 -7.28
C ASN A 93 -1.84 -10.28 -7.75
N GLY A 94 -1.16 -9.45 -8.53
CA GLY A 94 0.13 -9.78 -9.13
C GLY A 94 0.08 -10.71 -10.34
N LYS A 95 -1.10 -11.28 -10.70
CA LYS A 95 -1.25 -12.14 -11.88
C LYS A 95 -1.46 -11.33 -13.15
N VAL A 96 -1.09 -11.93 -14.28
CA VAL A 96 -1.31 -11.33 -15.60
C VAL A 96 -2.63 -11.85 -16.17
N VAL A 97 -3.52 -10.93 -16.48
CA VAL A 97 -4.84 -11.19 -17.12
C VAL A 97 -4.91 -10.33 -18.37
N ASN A 98 -5.22 -10.94 -19.51
CA ASN A 98 -5.34 -10.26 -20.80
C ASN A 98 -4.13 -9.35 -21.16
N GLY A 99 -2.92 -9.72 -20.69
CA GLY A 99 -1.70 -8.96 -20.93
C GLY A 99 -1.39 -7.87 -19.92
N TYR A 100 -2.22 -7.66 -18.89
CA TYR A 100 -2.01 -6.69 -17.82
C TYR A 100 -1.73 -7.38 -16.49
N LYS A 101 -0.72 -6.90 -15.77
CA LYS A 101 -0.47 -7.29 -14.38
C LYS A 101 -1.48 -6.62 -13.48
N LEU A 102 -2.27 -7.41 -12.75
CA LEU A 102 -3.30 -6.89 -11.85
C LEU A 102 -2.70 -6.45 -10.52
N GLN A 103 -3.13 -5.29 -10.06
CA GLN A 103 -2.83 -4.77 -8.73
C GLN A 103 -4.12 -4.37 -8.03
N PHE A 104 -4.29 -4.80 -6.77
CA PHE A 104 -5.44 -4.46 -5.95
C PHE A 104 -5.01 -3.51 -4.84
N VAL A 105 -5.85 -2.52 -4.55
CA VAL A 105 -5.60 -1.50 -3.52
C VAL A 105 -6.89 -1.18 -2.80
N SER A 106 -6.92 -1.38 -1.48
CA SER A 106 -7.99 -0.88 -0.62
C SER A 106 -7.61 0.50 -0.09
N VAL A 107 -8.48 1.47 -0.29
CA VAL A 107 -8.28 2.88 0.11
C VAL A 107 -9.28 3.21 1.20
N ASP A 108 -8.79 3.60 2.38
CA ASP A 108 -9.61 4.14 3.44
C ASP A 108 -9.94 5.61 3.16
N GLY A 109 -11.21 5.89 2.91
CA GLY A 109 -11.69 7.25 2.62
C GLY A 109 -11.77 8.16 3.83
N GLU A 110 -11.56 7.64 5.05
CA GLU A 110 -11.50 8.44 6.29
C GLU A 110 -10.05 8.87 6.62
N ASP A 111 -9.05 8.24 6.00
CA ASP A 111 -7.66 8.62 6.20
C ASP A 111 -7.36 9.94 5.46
N PRO A 112 -6.96 11.03 6.18
CA PRO A 112 -6.60 12.29 5.55
C PRO A 112 -5.50 12.17 4.49
N ALA A 113 -4.63 11.16 4.60
CA ALA A 113 -3.59 10.90 3.60
C ALA A 113 -4.18 10.50 2.23
N ASN A 114 -5.42 10.01 2.20
CA ASN A 114 -6.11 9.56 0.99
C ASN A 114 -7.07 10.61 0.42
N GLU A 115 -7.22 11.77 1.05
CA GLU A 115 -8.16 12.82 0.62
C GLU A 115 -7.92 13.25 -0.83
N SER A 116 -6.68 13.45 -1.22
CA SER A 116 -6.32 13.80 -2.60
C SER A 116 -6.76 12.73 -3.60
N LEU A 117 -6.61 11.45 -3.24
CA LEU A 117 -6.99 10.33 -4.07
C LEU A 117 -8.51 10.19 -4.18
N VAL A 118 -9.24 10.35 -3.07
CA VAL A 118 -10.72 10.37 -3.05
C VAL A 118 -11.26 11.47 -3.96
N ASN A 119 -10.65 12.65 -3.92
CA ASN A 119 -11.01 13.78 -4.78
C ASN A 119 -10.66 13.55 -6.25
N GLU A 120 -9.48 13.00 -6.56
CA GLU A 120 -9.03 12.66 -7.91
C GLU A 120 -10.02 11.69 -8.60
N TYR A 121 -10.42 10.64 -7.86
CA TYR A 121 -11.36 9.63 -8.36
C TYR A 121 -12.82 10.07 -8.25
N LYS A 122 -13.11 11.27 -7.74
CA LYS A 122 -14.46 11.85 -7.56
C LYS A 122 -15.40 10.91 -6.82
N VAL A 123 -14.91 10.25 -5.78
CA VAL A 123 -15.68 9.28 -5.01
C VAL A 123 -16.85 9.98 -4.30
N GLN A 124 -18.09 9.61 -4.65
CA GLN A 124 -19.32 10.22 -4.10
C GLN A 124 -20.00 9.33 -3.07
N GLY A 125 -19.57 8.10 -2.91
CA GLY A 125 -20.16 7.14 -1.97
C GLY A 125 -19.26 5.94 -1.73
N TYR A 126 -19.66 5.09 -0.78
CA TYR A 126 -18.87 3.91 -0.41
C TYR A 126 -19.74 2.65 -0.35
N PRO A 127 -19.23 1.48 -0.78
CA PRO A 127 -17.92 1.33 -1.45
C PRO A 127 -17.98 1.80 -2.90
N THR A 128 -16.89 2.37 -3.41
CA THR A 128 -16.67 2.63 -4.84
C THR A 128 -15.48 1.81 -5.30
N ILE A 129 -15.62 1.09 -6.41
CA ILE A 129 -14.54 0.29 -7.02
C ILE A 129 -14.23 0.87 -8.39
N VAL A 130 -12.93 1.11 -8.65
CA VAL A 130 -12.46 1.67 -9.93
C VAL A 130 -11.31 0.85 -10.46
N LEU A 131 -11.40 0.44 -11.73
CA LEU A 131 -10.30 -0.12 -12.50
C LEU A 131 -9.60 1.01 -13.26
N THR A 132 -8.32 1.19 -13.03
CA THR A 132 -7.46 2.10 -13.79
C THR A 132 -6.59 1.29 -14.74
N LYS A 133 -6.69 1.56 -16.04
CA LYS A 133 -5.95 0.88 -17.11
C LYS A 133 -5.69 1.87 -18.24
N ASP A 134 -4.46 1.92 -18.75
CA ASP A 134 -4.05 2.81 -19.86
C ASP A 134 -4.43 4.30 -19.63
N GLY A 135 -4.30 4.76 -18.37
CA GLY A 135 -4.67 6.12 -17.98
C GLY A 135 -6.18 6.40 -17.95
N LYS A 136 -7.02 5.37 -18.09
CA LYS A 136 -8.49 5.48 -18.03
C LYS A 136 -9.01 4.86 -16.74
N ASN A 137 -9.95 5.53 -16.11
CA ASN A 137 -10.68 5.05 -14.94
C ASN A 137 -12.03 4.50 -15.39
N ILE A 138 -12.32 3.26 -15.02
CA ILE A 138 -13.57 2.54 -15.31
C ILE A 138 -14.19 2.19 -13.96
N GLU A 139 -15.32 2.82 -13.64
CA GLU A 139 -16.04 2.55 -12.40
C GLU A 139 -16.81 1.21 -12.52
N TYR A 140 -16.79 0.46 -11.43
CA TYR A 140 -17.56 -0.76 -11.31
C TYR A 140 -18.94 -0.45 -10.74
N ASP A 141 -19.95 -0.52 -11.60
CA ASP A 141 -21.36 -0.23 -11.26
C ASP A 141 -22.18 -1.53 -11.20
N ALA A 142 -21.84 -2.39 -10.26
CA ALA A 142 -22.59 -3.61 -9.99
C ALA A 142 -22.49 -4.02 -8.52
N LYS A 143 -23.26 -5.03 -8.13
CA LYS A 143 -23.15 -5.60 -6.78
C LYS A 143 -21.77 -6.18 -6.56
N VAL A 144 -21.14 -5.81 -5.44
CA VAL A 144 -19.83 -6.34 -5.07
C VAL A 144 -19.99 -7.74 -4.52
N ASP A 145 -19.81 -8.73 -5.39
CA ASP A 145 -19.63 -10.14 -5.07
C ASP A 145 -18.53 -10.73 -5.97
N GLN A 146 -17.92 -11.80 -5.51
CA GLN A 146 -16.77 -12.39 -6.19
C GLN A 146 -17.05 -12.71 -7.68
N PRO A 147 -18.13 -13.42 -8.08
CA PRO A 147 -18.32 -13.80 -9.48
C PRO A 147 -18.54 -12.60 -10.40
N THR A 148 -19.24 -11.56 -9.92
CA THR A 148 -19.51 -10.36 -10.72
C THR A 148 -18.26 -9.50 -10.89
N LEU A 149 -17.45 -9.40 -9.82
CA LEU A 149 -16.17 -8.68 -9.88
C LEU A 149 -15.15 -9.40 -10.77
N GLU A 150 -15.09 -10.74 -10.70
CA GLU A 150 -14.25 -11.54 -11.60
C GLU A 150 -14.67 -11.37 -13.06
N LYS A 151 -15.97 -11.36 -13.34
CA LYS A 151 -16.48 -11.11 -14.69
C LYS A 151 -16.10 -9.72 -15.20
N PHE A 152 -16.22 -8.69 -14.35
CA PHE A 152 -15.80 -7.33 -14.69
C PHE A 152 -14.31 -7.28 -15.05
N ILE A 153 -13.45 -7.84 -14.23
CA ILE A 153 -12.01 -7.90 -14.47
C ILE A 153 -11.72 -8.57 -15.82
N ASN A 154 -12.26 -9.77 -16.05
CA ASN A 154 -12.00 -10.52 -17.28
C ASN A 154 -12.56 -9.83 -18.54
N THR A 155 -13.54 -8.94 -18.39
CA THR A 155 -14.16 -8.23 -19.53
C THR A 155 -13.47 -6.88 -19.79
N MET A 156 -13.01 -6.18 -18.74
CA MET A 156 -12.53 -4.81 -18.85
C MET A 156 -11.00 -4.71 -18.89
N VAL A 157 -10.29 -5.69 -18.35
CA VAL A 157 -8.84 -5.78 -18.46
C VAL A 157 -8.46 -6.45 -19.77
#